data_3454b3c03a06f86afa3967ea04e52a1a
#
_entry.id   3454b3c03a06f86afa3967ea04e52a1a
#
_cell.length_a   1.000
_cell.length_b   1.000
_cell.length_c   1.000
_cell.angle_alpha   90.00
_cell.angle_beta   90.00
_cell.angle_gamma   90.00
#
_symmetry.space_group_name_H-M   'P 1'
#
loop_
_entity.id
_entity.type
_entity.pdbx_description
1 polymer ?
#
loop_
_entity_poly.entity_id
_entity_poly.type
_entity_poly.pdbx_seq_one_letter_code
_entity_poly.pdbx_strand_id
1 'polypeptide(L)'
;DLYLVAGGRRHVVRDAARLAARATTTPVVDGSGLKHTLERAAVRVLAERGMLHVDQALRGVKNLRVLITSAVDRFGMAEAFAEIGAQTIFGDLIFALGIPIPLRRLWQVRLAADALLPILVRQPFERLYPTGEKQHQSTPRFRKYYDWADIIAGDMHFINRYMPPAQLALRDLAGKTVLTNTTTEEDVENLRG
;
A
#
# COMPACT_ATOMS: atom_id res chain seq x y z
N ASP A 1 -4.66 -12.14 4.20
CA ASP A 1 -5.99 -12.12 3.55
C ASP A 1 -6.29 -13.48 2.94
N LEU A 2 -7.51 -13.98 3.11
CA LEU A 2 -7.96 -15.22 2.48
C LEU A 2 -8.30 -15.01 1.00
N TYR A 3 -8.68 -13.82 0.64
CA TYR A 3 -9.00 -13.47 -0.75
C TYR A 3 -8.60 -12.03 -1.08
N LEU A 4 -8.40 -11.80 -2.36
CA LEU A 4 -8.25 -10.47 -2.97
C LEU A 4 -9.47 -10.18 -3.84
N VAL A 5 -9.88 -8.94 -3.93
CA VAL A 5 -11.04 -8.54 -4.74
C VAL A 5 -10.57 -7.73 -5.95
N ALA A 6 -10.95 -8.19 -7.14
CA ALA A 6 -10.76 -7.43 -8.38
C ALA A 6 -11.96 -7.64 -9.31
N GLY A 7 -12.36 -6.61 -10.04
CA GLY A 7 -13.50 -6.66 -10.95
C GLY A 7 -14.81 -7.11 -10.29
N GLY A 8 -14.98 -6.86 -8.98
CA GLY A 8 -16.11 -7.36 -8.21
C GLY A 8 -16.07 -8.87 -7.91
N ARG A 9 -15.01 -9.56 -8.26
CA ARG A 9 -14.81 -11.00 -8.00
C ARG A 9 -13.81 -11.22 -6.89
N ARG A 10 -14.04 -12.26 -6.08
CA ARG A 10 -13.12 -12.72 -5.05
C ARG A 10 -12.15 -13.73 -5.64
N HIS A 11 -10.87 -13.48 -5.49
CA HIS A 11 -9.79 -14.38 -5.87
C HIS A 11 -9.18 -14.97 -4.61
N VAL A 12 -9.40 -16.26 -4.38
CA VAL A 12 -8.92 -16.95 -3.18
C VAL A 12 -7.42 -17.13 -3.23
N VAL A 13 -6.74 -16.71 -2.18
CA VAL A 13 -5.29 -16.97 -1.98
C VAL A 13 -5.16 -18.42 -1.51
N ARG A 14 -4.71 -19.30 -2.40
CA ARG A 14 -4.72 -20.76 -2.25
C ARG A 14 -4.09 -21.23 -0.93
N ASP A 15 -2.91 -20.74 -0.61
CA ASP A 15 -2.18 -21.20 0.57
C ASP A 15 -2.78 -20.66 1.86
N ALA A 16 -3.31 -19.43 1.87
CA ALA A 16 -4.02 -18.87 3.00
C ALA A 16 -5.30 -19.68 3.31
N ALA A 17 -6.05 -20.08 2.31
CA ALA A 17 -7.23 -20.94 2.47
C ALA A 17 -6.85 -22.32 3.03
N ARG A 18 -5.73 -22.91 2.59
CA ARG A 18 -5.21 -24.18 3.12
C ARG A 18 -4.79 -24.08 4.59
N LEU A 19 -4.16 -22.98 4.99
CA LEU A 19 -3.78 -22.73 6.38
C LEU A 19 -5.01 -22.54 7.26
N ALA A 20 -5.99 -21.76 6.81
CA ALA A 20 -7.25 -21.57 7.52
C ALA A 20 -8.00 -22.89 7.72
N ALA A 21 -8.05 -23.76 6.72
CA ALA A 21 -8.70 -25.05 6.80
C ALA A 21 -8.04 -26.04 7.77
N ARG A 22 -6.79 -25.81 8.19
CA ARG A 22 -6.11 -26.61 9.22
C ARG A 22 -6.46 -26.22 10.65
N ALA A 23 -7.03 -25.06 10.85
CA ALA A 23 -7.49 -24.63 12.16
C ALA A 23 -8.84 -25.28 12.48
N THR A 24 -8.81 -26.48 13.10
CA THR A 24 -10.01 -27.27 13.38
C THR A 24 -10.68 -26.91 14.71
N THR A 25 -9.93 -26.33 15.64
CA THR A 25 -10.39 -25.99 17.01
C THR A 25 -10.46 -24.49 17.27
N THR A 26 -9.76 -23.69 16.49
CA THR A 26 -9.71 -22.24 16.65
C THR A 26 -10.50 -21.55 15.53
N PRO A 27 -11.44 -20.66 15.87
CA PRO A 27 -12.16 -19.88 14.87
C PRO A 27 -11.22 -19.05 14.02
N VAL A 28 -11.36 -19.10 12.70
CA VAL A 28 -10.62 -18.27 11.75
C VAL A 28 -11.55 -17.23 11.17
N VAL A 29 -11.21 -15.96 11.37
CA VAL A 29 -11.98 -14.83 10.86
C VAL A 29 -11.14 -14.10 9.82
N ASP A 30 -11.70 -13.86 8.63
CA ASP A 30 -11.06 -13.09 7.59
C ASP A 30 -11.34 -11.59 7.74
N GLY A 31 -10.28 -10.81 7.92
CA GLY A 31 -10.33 -9.36 8.09
C GLY A 31 -10.32 -8.55 6.78
N SER A 32 -10.32 -9.18 5.61
CA SER A 32 -10.17 -8.48 4.31
C SER A 32 -11.22 -7.39 4.08
N GLY A 33 -12.49 -7.64 4.48
CA GLY A 33 -13.56 -6.65 4.35
C GLY A 33 -13.43 -5.47 5.31
N LEU A 34 -12.98 -5.74 6.54
CA LEU A 34 -12.73 -4.69 7.54
C LEU A 34 -11.59 -3.75 7.10
N LYS A 35 -10.53 -4.32 6.54
CA LYS A 35 -9.39 -3.60 6.01
C LYS A 35 -9.82 -2.51 5.01
N HIS A 36 -10.63 -2.89 4.01
CA HIS A 36 -11.14 -1.94 3.01
C HIS A 36 -11.93 -0.79 3.64
N THR A 37 -12.83 -1.10 4.58
CA THR A 37 -13.68 -0.10 5.26
C THR A 37 -12.85 0.80 6.17
N LEU A 38 -11.94 0.23 6.97
CA LEU A 38 -11.12 0.96 7.92
C LEU A 38 -10.16 1.93 7.21
N GLU A 39 -9.47 1.46 6.18
CA GLU A 39 -8.52 2.27 5.43
C GLU A 39 -9.19 3.47 4.75
N ARG A 40 -10.37 3.23 4.15
CA ARG A 40 -11.17 4.29 3.54
C ARG A 40 -11.64 5.33 4.56
N ALA A 41 -12.13 4.88 5.72
CA ALA A 41 -12.55 5.76 6.80
C ALA A 41 -11.37 6.57 7.36
N ALA A 42 -10.22 5.94 7.56
CA ALA A 42 -9.02 6.61 8.06
C ALA A 42 -8.59 7.78 7.18
N VAL A 43 -8.49 7.57 5.86
CA VAL A 43 -8.12 8.65 4.92
C VAL A 43 -9.11 9.82 5.00
N ARG A 44 -10.42 9.53 5.04
CA ARG A 44 -11.45 10.57 5.14
C ARG A 44 -11.35 11.37 6.42
N VAL A 45 -11.24 10.69 7.57
CA VAL A 45 -11.10 11.33 8.88
C VAL A 45 -9.84 12.17 8.96
N LEU A 46 -8.71 11.67 8.46
CA LEU A 46 -7.46 12.43 8.44
C LEU A 46 -7.56 13.67 7.54
N ALA A 47 -8.24 13.56 6.38
CA ALA A 47 -8.47 14.69 5.49
C ALA A 47 -9.38 15.74 6.13
N GLU A 48 -10.50 15.32 6.73
CA GLU A 48 -11.46 16.20 7.42
C GLU A 48 -10.84 16.94 8.61
N ARG A 49 -9.93 16.27 9.34
CA ARG A 49 -9.22 16.86 10.49
C ARG A 49 -7.99 17.68 10.11
N GLY A 50 -7.66 17.80 8.81
CA GLY A 50 -6.45 18.48 8.34
C GLY A 50 -5.15 17.81 8.78
N MET A 51 -5.19 16.53 9.13
CA MET A 51 -4.04 15.77 9.65
C MET A 51 -3.17 15.14 8.54
N LEU A 52 -3.59 15.23 7.29
CA LEU A 52 -2.72 14.90 6.16
C LEU A 52 -1.75 16.06 5.97
N HIS A 53 -0.75 16.13 6.84
CA HIS A 53 0.26 17.20 6.90
C HIS A 53 1.00 17.35 5.57
N VAL A 54 0.46 18.20 4.77
CA VAL A 54 1.16 18.88 3.71
C VAL A 54 0.91 20.35 3.96
N ASP A 55 1.78 21.20 3.53
CA ASP A 55 1.62 22.66 3.62
C ASP A 55 0.31 23.08 2.92
N GLN A 56 -0.83 22.71 3.57
CA GLN A 56 -2.20 22.84 3.06
C GLN A 56 -2.55 24.32 2.82
N ALA A 57 -1.87 25.22 3.54
CA ALA A 57 -2.00 26.65 3.35
C ALA A 57 -1.57 27.08 1.94
N LEU A 58 -0.68 26.33 1.27
CA LEU A 58 -0.12 26.71 -0.02
C LEU A 58 -0.74 25.92 -1.21
N ARG A 59 -1.26 24.72 -1.01
CA ARG A 59 -1.61 23.85 -2.15
C ARG A 59 -3.07 23.37 -2.20
N GLY A 60 -3.77 23.31 -1.07
CA GLY A 60 -5.10 22.70 -0.97
C GLY A 60 -5.11 21.18 -1.24
N VAL A 61 -6.18 20.49 -0.85
CA VAL A 61 -6.30 19.02 -0.97
C VAL A 61 -6.18 18.54 -2.43
N LYS A 62 -6.61 19.35 -3.40
CA LYS A 62 -6.55 19.00 -4.85
C LYS A 62 -5.13 18.88 -5.41
N ASN A 63 -4.14 19.45 -4.73
CA ASN A 63 -2.73 19.39 -5.15
C ASN A 63 -1.90 18.44 -4.30
N LEU A 64 -2.53 17.69 -3.40
CA LEU A 64 -1.91 16.68 -2.58
C LEU A 64 -1.38 15.54 -3.45
N ARG A 65 -0.08 15.28 -3.37
CA ARG A 65 0.60 14.22 -4.16
C ARG A 65 0.76 12.97 -3.32
N VAL A 66 0.12 11.89 -3.73
CA VAL A 66 0.08 10.63 -3.00
C VAL A 66 0.71 9.52 -3.81
N LEU A 67 1.69 8.83 -3.22
CA LEU A 67 2.21 7.57 -3.73
C LEU A 67 1.58 6.42 -2.94
N ILE A 68 0.82 5.55 -3.60
CA ILE A 68 0.34 4.30 -3.00
C ILE A 68 1.18 3.15 -3.55
N THR A 69 1.94 2.48 -2.70
CA THR A 69 2.89 1.44 -3.12
C THR A 69 2.21 0.17 -3.64
N SER A 70 1.00 -0.14 -3.13
CA SER A 70 0.23 -1.34 -3.47
C SER A 70 -1.27 -1.03 -3.38
N ALA A 71 -1.85 -0.46 -4.44
CA ALA A 71 -3.25 -0.03 -4.45
C ALA A 71 -4.22 -1.21 -4.57
N VAL A 72 -3.85 -2.28 -5.24
CA VAL A 72 -4.68 -3.50 -5.36
C VAL A 72 -4.96 -4.10 -3.99
N ASP A 73 -3.95 -4.16 -3.12
CA ASP A 73 -4.08 -4.64 -1.75
C ASP A 73 -4.72 -3.60 -0.80
N ARG A 74 -4.61 -2.32 -1.11
CA ARG A 74 -5.09 -1.16 -0.35
C ARG A 74 -6.15 -0.37 -1.12
N PHE A 75 -7.08 -1.07 -1.74
CA PHE A 75 -8.03 -0.44 -2.66
C PHE A 75 -8.96 0.57 -1.98
N GLY A 76 -9.35 0.34 -0.72
CA GLY A 76 -10.13 1.29 0.07
C GLY A 76 -9.42 2.63 0.27
N MET A 77 -8.12 2.58 0.55
CA MET A 77 -7.26 3.77 0.66
C MET A 77 -7.12 4.49 -0.69
N ALA A 78 -6.93 3.72 -1.77
CA ALA A 78 -6.83 4.26 -3.13
C ALA A 78 -8.10 4.99 -3.57
N GLU A 79 -9.28 4.41 -3.29
CA GLU A 79 -10.58 5.06 -3.55
C GLU A 79 -10.72 6.35 -2.76
N ALA A 80 -10.40 6.35 -1.46
CA ALA A 80 -10.54 7.53 -0.61
C ALA A 80 -9.66 8.69 -1.08
N PHE A 81 -8.40 8.44 -1.44
CA PHE A 81 -7.54 9.48 -2.00
C PHE A 81 -8.04 10.02 -3.35
N ALA A 82 -8.60 9.16 -4.18
CA ALA A 82 -9.21 9.60 -5.43
C ALA A 82 -10.48 10.44 -5.20
N GLU A 83 -11.31 10.09 -4.21
CA GLU A 83 -12.53 10.81 -3.84
C GLU A 83 -12.25 12.22 -3.33
N ILE A 84 -11.20 12.41 -2.52
CA ILE A 84 -10.79 13.74 -2.05
C ILE A 84 -10.06 14.56 -3.12
N GLY A 85 -9.84 13.99 -4.32
CA GLY A 85 -9.24 14.68 -5.46
C GLY A 85 -7.72 14.80 -5.40
N ALA A 86 -7.02 13.96 -4.63
CA ALA A 86 -5.58 13.93 -4.58
C ALA A 86 -4.95 13.47 -5.91
N GLN A 87 -3.79 14.03 -6.24
CA GLN A 87 -2.98 13.55 -7.35
C GLN A 87 -2.27 12.26 -6.92
N THR A 88 -2.76 11.10 -7.37
CA THR A 88 -2.28 9.81 -6.89
C THR A 88 -1.49 9.07 -7.97
N ILE A 89 -0.34 8.52 -7.57
CA ILE A 89 0.40 7.49 -8.29
C ILE A 89 0.14 6.16 -7.59
N PHE A 90 -0.39 5.19 -8.35
CA PHE A 90 -0.55 3.81 -7.91
C PHE A 90 0.64 2.99 -8.40
N GLY A 91 1.38 2.44 -7.46
CA GLY A 91 2.67 1.83 -7.67
C GLY A 91 2.65 0.33 -7.96
N ASP A 92 1.50 -0.27 -8.22
CA ASP A 92 1.36 -1.73 -8.38
C ASP A 92 2.28 -2.31 -9.45
N LEU A 93 2.33 -1.71 -10.64
CA LEU A 93 3.25 -2.16 -11.70
C LEU A 93 4.71 -1.87 -11.34
N ILE A 94 4.96 -0.75 -10.65
CA ILE A 94 6.30 -0.29 -10.30
C ILE A 94 6.93 -1.22 -9.26
N PHE A 95 6.23 -1.43 -8.14
CA PHE A 95 6.79 -2.10 -6.97
C PHE A 95 6.56 -3.61 -6.97
N ALA A 96 5.41 -4.09 -7.47
CA ALA A 96 5.15 -5.52 -7.53
C ALA A 96 5.81 -6.20 -8.73
N LEU A 97 5.87 -5.53 -9.90
CA LEU A 97 6.39 -6.11 -11.14
C LEU A 97 7.72 -5.51 -11.60
N GLY A 98 8.18 -4.42 -10.98
CA GLY A 98 9.40 -3.72 -11.41
C GLY A 98 9.25 -2.94 -12.72
N ILE A 99 8.02 -2.72 -13.20
CA ILE A 99 7.72 -2.00 -14.44
C ILE A 99 7.55 -0.51 -14.11
N PRO A 100 8.39 0.40 -14.61
CA PRO A 100 8.40 1.82 -14.21
C PRO A 100 7.27 2.64 -14.85
N ILE A 101 6.07 2.08 -14.88
CA ILE A 101 4.86 2.70 -15.42
C ILE A 101 3.92 3.06 -14.27
N PRO A 102 3.74 4.36 -13.95
CA PRO A 102 2.83 4.80 -12.91
C PRO A 102 1.38 4.72 -13.39
N LEU A 103 0.52 4.06 -12.64
CA LEU A 103 -0.92 4.16 -12.84
C LEU A 103 -1.43 5.42 -12.14
N ARG A 104 -2.32 6.17 -12.78
CA ARG A 104 -2.81 7.46 -12.27
C ARG A 104 -4.34 7.52 -12.11
N ARG A 105 -5.04 6.48 -12.49
CA ARG A 105 -6.49 6.38 -12.45
C ARG A 105 -6.91 5.04 -11.84
N LEU A 106 -7.94 5.04 -11.03
CA LEU A 106 -8.46 3.82 -10.40
C LEU A 106 -8.87 2.75 -11.41
N TRP A 107 -9.41 3.14 -12.57
CA TRP A 107 -9.75 2.16 -13.60
C TRP A 107 -8.53 1.41 -14.14
N GLN A 108 -7.35 2.06 -14.19
CA GLN A 108 -6.09 1.41 -14.58
C GLN A 108 -5.66 0.39 -13.53
N VAL A 109 -5.83 0.71 -12.24
CA VAL A 109 -5.56 -0.23 -11.14
C VAL A 109 -6.49 -1.44 -11.25
N ARG A 110 -7.78 -1.22 -11.49
CA ARG A 110 -8.77 -2.30 -11.68
C ARG A 110 -8.39 -3.19 -12.85
N LEU A 111 -8.08 -2.60 -14.00
CA LEU A 111 -7.67 -3.34 -15.19
C LEU A 111 -6.40 -4.17 -14.94
N ALA A 112 -5.39 -3.57 -14.30
CA ALA A 112 -4.17 -4.28 -13.94
C ALA A 112 -4.45 -5.43 -12.96
N ALA A 113 -5.30 -5.20 -11.95
CA ALA A 113 -5.71 -6.23 -11.01
C ALA A 113 -6.46 -7.37 -11.70
N ASP A 114 -7.41 -7.07 -12.56
CA ASP A 114 -8.19 -8.08 -13.30
C ASP A 114 -7.31 -8.97 -14.18
N ALA A 115 -6.27 -8.37 -14.80
CA ALA A 115 -5.34 -9.09 -15.64
C ALA A 115 -4.32 -9.93 -14.84
N LEU A 116 -3.85 -9.41 -13.70
CA LEU A 116 -2.71 -9.99 -12.96
C LEU A 116 -3.12 -10.88 -11.81
N LEU A 117 -4.21 -10.58 -11.08
CA LEU A 117 -4.60 -11.35 -9.89
C LEU A 117 -4.86 -12.83 -10.19
N PRO A 118 -5.49 -13.24 -11.29
CA PRO A 118 -5.68 -14.66 -11.59
C PRO A 118 -4.36 -15.45 -11.68
N ILE A 119 -3.29 -14.77 -12.06
CA ILE A 119 -1.94 -15.36 -12.15
C ILE A 119 -1.27 -15.32 -10.79
N LEU A 120 -1.35 -14.17 -10.10
CA LEU A 120 -0.67 -13.94 -8.83
C LEU A 120 -1.20 -14.85 -7.72
N VAL A 121 -2.51 -15.04 -7.60
CA VAL A 121 -3.10 -15.90 -6.55
C VAL A 121 -2.71 -17.38 -6.67
N ARG A 122 -2.16 -17.78 -7.81
CA ARG A 122 -1.65 -19.15 -8.05
C ARG A 122 -0.18 -19.31 -7.67
N GLN A 123 0.53 -18.19 -7.42
CA GLN A 123 1.93 -18.25 -7.03
C GLN A 123 2.07 -18.78 -5.60
N PRO A 124 3.21 -19.41 -5.25
CA PRO A 124 3.52 -19.76 -3.88
C PRO A 124 3.48 -18.55 -2.96
N PHE A 125 3.04 -18.76 -1.73
CA PHE A 125 2.86 -17.69 -0.73
C PHE A 125 4.13 -16.87 -0.51
N GLU A 126 5.30 -17.52 -0.50
CA GLU A 126 6.61 -16.89 -0.30
C GLU A 126 6.99 -15.91 -1.43
N ARG A 127 6.39 -16.04 -2.61
CA ARG A 127 6.57 -15.08 -3.73
C ARG A 127 5.67 -13.87 -3.59
N LEU A 128 4.47 -14.06 -3.04
CA LEU A 128 3.51 -12.97 -2.82
C LEU A 128 3.87 -12.16 -1.58
N TYR A 129 4.26 -12.87 -0.52
CA TYR A 129 4.61 -12.29 0.78
C TYR A 129 5.97 -12.82 1.20
N PRO A 130 7.04 -12.04 1.08
CA PRO A 130 8.35 -12.47 1.55
C PRO A 130 8.28 -12.77 3.05
N THR A 131 8.83 -13.92 3.44
CA THR A 131 8.87 -14.39 4.83
C THR A 131 10.32 -14.45 5.33
N GLY A 132 10.51 -14.33 6.65
CA GLY A 132 11.83 -14.40 7.30
C GLY A 132 12.76 -13.24 6.91
N GLU A 133 14.05 -13.48 6.83
CA GLU A 133 15.09 -12.46 6.56
C GLU A 133 14.89 -11.68 5.25
N LYS A 134 14.17 -12.23 4.29
CA LYS A 134 13.85 -11.54 3.04
C LYS A 134 12.93 -10.33 3.22
N GLN A 135 12.24 -10.21 4.34
CA GLN A 135 11.43 -9.04 4.67
C GLN A 135 12.27 -7.79 4.95
N HIS A 136 13.48 -7.99 5.48
CA HIS A 136 14.41 -6.93 5.85
C HIS A 136 15.34 -6.49 4.71
N GLN A 137 15.27 -7.15 3.54
CA GLN A 137 16.09 -6.76 2.40
C GLN A 137 15.49 -5.53 1.72
N SER A 138 16.07 -4.36 2.01
CA SER A 138 15.78 -3.13 1.27
C SER A 138 16.43 -3.19 -0.12
N THR A 139 15.63 -2.93 -1.14
CA THR A 139 16.10 -2.80 -2.53
C THR A 139 15.61 -1.46 -3.05
N PRO A 140 16.30 -0.34 -2.73
CA PRO A 140 15.87 0.99 -3.11
C PRO A 140 15.71 1.08 -4.62
N ARG A 141 14.49 1.35 -5.06
CA ARG A 141 14.16 1.50 -6.47
C ARG A 141 13.16 2.63 -6.64
N PHE A 142 13.23 3.27 -7.80
CA PHE A 142 12.21 4.23 -8.21
C PHE A 142 12.07 5.44 -7.27
N ARG A 143 13.17 5.89 -6.66
CA ARG A 143 13.28 7.02 -5.73
C ARG A 143 12.46 8.24 -6.20
N LYS A 144 12.46 8.55 -7.49
CA LYS A 144 11.72 9.69 -8.06
C LYS A 144 10.22 9.75 -7.67
N TYR A 145 9.59 8.62 -7.37
CA TYR A 145 8.19 8.59 -6.95
C TYR A 145 8.03 8.92 -5.47
N TYR A 146 9.00 8.51 -4.64
CA TYR A 146 9.07 8.91 -3.24
C TYR A 146 9.35 10.41 -3.12
N ASP A 147 10.30 10.93 -3.90
CA ASP A 147 10.63 12.36 -3.91
C ASP A 147 9.43 13.22 -4.34
N TRP A 148 8.67 12.73 -5.32
CA TRP A 148 7.49 13.41 -5.83
C TRP A 148 6.33 13.48 -4.84
N ALA A 149 6.15 12.46 -4.00
CA ALA A 149 5.00 12.33 -3.12
C ALA A 149 5.12 13.24 -1.89
N ASP A 150 4.00 13.78 -1.44
CA ASP A 150 3.83 14.43 -0.15
C ASP A 150 3.38 13.41 0.91
N ILE A 151 2.58 12.41 0.46
CA ILE A 151 2.15 11.26 1.27
C ILE A 151 2.61 9.98 0.61
N ILE A 152 3.23 9.10 1.41
CA ILE A 152 3.57 7.73 1.03
C ILE A 152 2.60 6.81 1.75
N ALA A 153 1.79 6.07 1.00
CA ALA A 153 0.72 5.25 1.55
C ALA A 153 0.85 3.80 1.09
N GLY A 154 0.42 2.86 1.94
CA GLY A 154 0.43 1.45 1.58
C GLY A 154 0.83 0.52 2.72
N ASP A 155 1.25 -0.69 2.36
CA ASP A 155 1.78 -1.68 3.29
C ASP A 155 3.21 -1.32 3.69
N MET A 156 3.51 -1.35 5.01
CA MET A 156 4.82 -0.95 5.53
C MET A 156 5.96 -1.83 4.98
N HIS A 157 5.71 -3.12 4.73
CA HIS A 157 6.72 -3.99 4.13
C HIS A 157 7.09 -3.57 2.71
N PHE A 158 6.10 -3.15 1.91
CA PHE A 158 6.36 -2.60 0.57
C PHE A 158 7.05 -1.25 0.64
N ILE A 159 6.65 -0.39 1.58
CA ILE A 159 7.28 0.91 1.79
C ILE A 159 8.75 0.70 2.16
N ASN A 160 9.05 -0.08 3.20
CA ASN A 160 10.42 -0.35 3.67
C ASN A 160 11.30 -1.01 2.62
N ARG A 161 10.72 -1.95 1.85
CA ARG A 161 11.48 -2.68 0.83
C ARG A 161 12.05 -1.80 -0.27
N TYR A 162 11.32 -0.78 -0.67
CA TYR A 162 11.67 0.05 -1.83
C TYR A 162 12.06 1.48 -1.47
N MET A 163 11.82 1.87 -0.22
CA MET A 163 12.21 3.18 0.30
C MET A 163 13.74 3.33 0.29
N PRO A 164 14.27 4.50 -0.03
CA PRO A 164 15.69 4.78 0.13
C PRO A 164 16.14 4.52 1.58
N PRO A 165 17.39 4.01 1.82
CA PRO A 165 17.90 3.77 3.16
C PRO A 165 17.81 5.01 4.04
N ALA A 166 17.57 4.84 5.35
CA ALA A 166 17.36 5.93 6.31
C ALA A 166 18.45 7.01 6.26
N GLN A 167 19.71 6.64 6.06
CA GLN A 167 20.84 7.58 5.94
C GLN A 167 20.73 8.52 4.72
N LEU A 168 20.03 8.10 3.67
CA LEU A 168 19.69 8.94 2.50
C LEU A 168 18.27 9.48 2.60
N ALA A 169 17.40 8.79 3.36
CA ALA A 169 15.97 9.08 3.47
C ALA A 169 15.66 10.24 4.42
N LEU A 170 16.44 10.44 5.48
CA LEU A 170 16.20 11.49 6.48
C LEU A 170 16.10 12.90 5.87
N ARG A 171 16.83 13.15 4.79
CA ARG A 171 16.72 14.42 4.05
C ARG A 171 15.58 14.43 3.02
N ASP A 172 15.28 13.25 2.43
CA ASP A 172 14.37 13.16 1.29
C ASP A 172 12.92 12.89 1.70
N LEU A 173 12.72 12.33 2.91
CA LEU A 173 11.39 12.09 3.46
C LEU A 173 10.99 13.11 4.55
N ALA A 174 11.89 14.02 4.93
CA ALA A 174 11.58 15.06 5.89
C ALA A 174 10.35 15.86 5.45
N GLY A 175 9.38 16.00 6.35
CA GLY A 175 8.13 16.71 6.07
C GLY A 175 7.10 15.92 5.25
N LYS A 176 7.37 14.64 4.91
CA LYS A 176 6.38 13.77 4.27
C LYS A 176 5.58 12.99 5.31
N THR A 177 4.35 12.63 4.94
CA THR A 177 3.50 11.77 5.76
C THR A 177 3.57 10.33 5.27
N VAL A 178 3.77 9.38 6.18
CA VAL A 178 3.63 7.94 5.90
C VAL A 178 2.30 7.47 6.46
N LEU A 179 1.44 6.91 5.60
CA LEU A 179 0.15 6.35 5.98
C LEU A 179 0.16 4.84 5.74
N THR A 180 0.18 4.08 6.83
CA THR A 180 0.25 2.62 6.78
C THR A 180 -0.64 2.00 7.85
N ASN A 181 -0.85 0.70 7.80
CA ASN A 181 -1.74 -0.02 8.72
C ASN A 181 -1.01 -0.77 9.83
N THR A 182 0.27 -1.07 9.64
CA THR A 182 1.03 -1.87 10.59
C THR A 182 2.46 -1.34 10.66
N THR A 183 2.90 -0.98 11.85
CA THR A 183 4.27 -0.54 12.12
C THR A 183 4.82 -1.32 13.31
N THR A 184 6.11 -1.61 13.30
CA THR A 184 6.90 -2.03 14.47
C THR A 184 7.50 -0.81 15.15
N GLU A 185 8.02 -0.99 16.36
CA GLU A 185 8.79 0.07 17.04
C GLU A 185 10.00 0.50 16.20
N GLU A 186 10.70 -0.46 15.61
CA GLU A 186 11.83 -0.22 14.71
C GLU A 186 11.43 0.62 13.47
N ASP A 187 10.26 0.34 12.87
CA ASP A 187 9.76 1.16 11.75
C ASP A 187 9.55 2.62 12.17
N VAL A 188 8.99 2.81 13.36
CA VAL A 188 8.73 4.17 13.90
C VAL A 188 10.03 4.90 14.20
N GLU A 189 11.01 4.22 14.80
CA GLU A 189 12.33 4.78 15.06
C GLU A 189 13.04 5.15 13.75
N ASN A 190 13.06 4.27 12.77
CA ASN A 190 13.66 4.51 11.46
C ASN A 190 13.00 5.68 10.69
N LEU A 191 11.72 5.95 10.94
CA LEU A 191 11.01 7.08 10.32
C LEU A 191 11.20 8.41 11.06
N ARG A 192 11.54 8.37 12.35
CA ARG A 192 11.79 9.57 13.17
C ARG A 192 13.20 10.15 13.00
N GLY A 193 14.16 9.32 12.64
CA GLY A 193 15.56 9.68 12.39
C GLY A 193 16.35 9.89 13.64
#